data_4a22174c569e4f9d057f89ad6c66b0a9
#
_entry.id   4a22174c569e4f9d057f89ad6c66b0a9
#
_cell.length_a   1.000
_cell.length_b   1.000
_cell.length_c   1.000
_cell.angle_alpha   90.00
_cell.angle_beta   90.00
_cell.angle_gamma   90.00
#
_symmetry.space_group_name_H-M   'P 1'
#
loop_
_entity.id
_entity.type
_entity.pdbx_description
1 polymer ?
#
loop_
_entity_poly.entity_id
_entity_poly.type
_entity_poly.pdbx_seq_one_letter_code
_entity_poly.pdbx_strand_id
1 'polypeptide(L)'
;MANNKTGFFSHQTLEKNIGWMIIASILVVSFAGLVQIIPLFFQHSTTQPVAGVEPYSPLRLMGRDVYIREGCVGCHSQQVRVLAAEVQRYGSYSTAAESVFDHPFLWGSKRTGPDLARVGERYSDDWHRIHLRDPRKVVPESNMPAYPWLQKTVITGQNVSERMRALRTLGVPYTDEQIAAAPKEIEGKTEEDALVDYLQSLGVGVRRAKLAAEAKQAEEAKKAEDARKAAESAAPTAQSAVQPAAQAVTQPATGG
;
A
#
# COMPACT_ATOMS: atom_id res chain seq x y z
N MET A 1 -64.69 -12.73 -12.92
CA MET A 1 -63.37 -13.00 -13.51
C MET A 1 -62.61 -11.66 -13.60
N ALA A 2 -61.67 -11.41 -12.71
CA ALA A 2 -60.91 -10.17 -12.70
C ALA A 2 -59.92 -10.21 -13.90
N ASN A 3 -60.10 -9.27 -14.81
CA ASN A 3 -59.22 -9.08 -15.97
C ASN A 3 -57.90 -8.47 -15.46
N ASN A 4 -56.99 -9.34 -15.06
CA ASN A 4 -55.65 -8.93 -14.56
C ASN A 4 -54.82 -8.55 -15.78
N LYS A 5 -54.95 -7.31 -16.26
CA LYS A 5 -54.06 -6.73 -17.27
C LYS A 5 -52.69 -6.59 -16.58
N THR A 6 -51.82 -7.61 -16.72
CA THR A 6 -50.44 -7.53 -16.33
C THR A 6 -49.76 -6.44 -17.14
N GLY A 7 -49.52 -5.29 -16.53
CA GLY A 7 -48.77 -4.22 -17.19
C GLY A 7 -47.35 -4.68 -17.57
N PHE A 8 -46.78 -4.07 -18.60
CA PHE A 8 -45.42 -4.37 -19.10
C PHE A 8 -44.36 -4.41 -17.99
N PHE A 9 -44.54 -3.60 -16.96
CA PHE A 9 -43.65 -3.53 -15.76
C PHE A 9 -44.21 -4.28 -14.55
N SER A 10 -45.14 -5.25 -14.72
CA SER A 10 -45.61 -6.03 -13.60
C SER A 10 -44.54 -7.03 -13.13
N HIS A 11 -44.47 -7.27 -11.82
CA HIS A 11 -43.58 -8.28 -11.23
C HIS A 11 -43.76 -9.66 -11.88
N GLN A 12 -44.98 -10.04 -12.18
CA GLN A 12 -45.34 -11.29 -12.84
C GLN A 12 -44.74 -11.36 -14.27
N THR A 13 -44.72 -10.24 -15.03
CA THR A 13 -44.14 -10.19 -16.37
C THR A 13 -42.61 -10.38 -16.31
N LEU A 14 -41.97 -9.77 -15.31
CA LEU A 14 -40.54 -9.89 -15.08
C LEU A 14 -40.15 -11.33 -14.74
N GLU A 15 -40.87 -11.97 -13.81
CA GLU A 15 -40.58 -13.35 -13.37
C GLU A 15 -40.84 -14.40 -14.45
N LYS A 16 -41.86 -14.22 -15.29
CA LYS A 16 -42.23 -15.16 -16.32
C LYS A 16 -41.42 -15.02 -17.62
N ASN A 17 -40.72 -13.91 -17.78
CA ASN A 17 -39.94 -13.64 -18.99
C ASN A 17 -38.46 -13.56 -18.64
N ILE A 18 -37.72 -14.63 -18.97
CA ILE A 18 -36.30 -14.75 -18.66
C ILE A 18 -35.48 -13.61 -19.29
N GLY A 19 -35.82 -13.15 -20.48
CA GLY A 19 -35.14 -12.05 -21.15
C GLY A 19 -35.23 -10.74 -20.36
N TRP A 20 -36.46 -10.39 -19.91
CA TRP A 20 -36.66 -9.21 -19.07
C TRP A 20 -36.01 -9.34 -17.71
N MET A 21 -36.00 -10.52 -17.12
CA MET A 21 -35.33 -10.76 -15.85
C MET A 21 -33.81 -10.57 -15.96
N ILE A 22 -33.20 -11.08 -17.02
CA ILE A 22 -31.75 -10.90 -17.28
C ILE A 22 -31.43 -9.42 -17.48
N ILE A 23 -32.18 -8.71 -18.33
CA ILE A 23 -31.94 -7.29 -18.61
C ILE A 23 -32.10 -6.46 -17.33
N ALA A 24 -33.17 -6.68 -16.57
CA ALA A 24 -33.39 -5.94 -15.32
C ALA A 24 -32.31 -6.24 -14.27
N SER A 25 -31.87 -7.49 -14.16
CA SER A 25 -30.78 -7.87 -13.27
C SER A 25 -29.47 -7.18 -13.65
N ILE A 26 -29.11 -7.17 -14.93
CA ILE A 26 -27.91 -6.47 -15.43
C ILE A 26 -27.99 -4.98 -15.13
N LEU A 27 -29.13 -4.33 -15.37
CA LEU A 27 -29.31 -2.90 -15.10
C LEU A 27 -29.16 -2.55 -13.61
N VAL A 28 -29.80 -3.34 -12.75
CA VAL A 28 -29.74 -3.10 -11.28
C VAL A 28 -28.32 -3.33 -10.74
N VAL A 29 -27.67 -4.44 -11.15
CA VAL A 29 -26.31 -4.76 -10.72
C VAL A 29 -25.31 -3.73 -11.26
N SER A 30 -25.47 -3.30 -12.52
CA SER A 30 -24.61 -2.27 -13.12
C SER A 30 -24.77 -0.93 -12.39
N PHE A 31 -26.02 -0.51 -12.11
CA PHE A 31 -26.27 0.73 -11.38
C PHE A 31 -25.64 0.68 -9.98
N ALA A 32 -25.90 -0.39 -9.23
CA ALA A 32 -25.34 -0.56 -7.89
C ALA A 32 -23.79 -0.58 -7.90
N GLY A 33 -23.20 -1.29 -8.86
CA GLY A 33 -21.73 -1.33 -9.04
C GLY A 33 -21.14 0.04 -9.39
N LEU A 34 -21.75 0.76 -10.32
CA LEU A 34 -21.28 2.09 -10.73
C LEU A 34 -21.35 3.12 -9.59
N VAL A 35 -22.42 3.09 -8.78
CA VAL A 35 -22.54 3.96 -7.60
C VAL A 35 -21.40 3.73 -6.60
N GLN A 36 -20.88 2.50 -6.48
CA GLN A 36 -19.77 2.19 -5.60
C GLN A 36 -18.40 2.48 -6.24
N ILE A 37 -18.25 2.22 -7.54
CA ILE A 37 -16.95 2.30 -8.21
C ILE A 37 -16.62 3.73 -8.64
N ILE A 38 -17.58 4.46 -9.22
CA ILE A 38 -17.33 5.80 -9.78
C ILE A 38 -16.71 6.76 -8.74
N PRO A 39 -17.19 6.85 -7.48
CA PRO A 39 -16.60 7.76 -6.49
C PRO A 39 -15.12 7.48 -6.21
N LEU A 40 -14.65 6.23 -6.36
CA LEU A 40 -13.25 5.86 -6.10
C LEU A 40 -12.28 6.51 -7.09
N PHE A 41 -12.70 6.83 -8.31
CA PHE A 41 -11.89 7.53 -9.30
C PHE A 41 -11.59 8.99 -8.92
N PHE A 42 -12.40 9.57 -8.03
CA PHE A 42 -12.27 10.96 -7.57
C PHE A 42 -11.63 11.07 -6.17
N GLN A 43 -11.27 9.95 -5.56
CA GLN A 43 -10.61 9.94 -4.25
C GLN A 43 -9.09 9.94 -4.40
N HIS A 44 -8.42 10.95 -3.85
CA HIS A 44 -6.95 11.02 -3.86
C HIS A 44 -6.29 9.82 -3.16
N SER A 45 -6.91 9.31 -2.12
CA SER A 45 -6.43 8.13 -1.37
C SER A 45 -6.41 6.82 -2.17
N THR A 46 -7.08 6.78 -3.32
CA THR A 46 -7.12 5.61 -4.21
C THR A 46 -6.39 5.83 -5.54
N THR A 47 -6.24 7.08 -5.96
CA THR A 47 -5.72 7.46 -7.29
C THR A 47 -4.34 8.09 -7.26
N GLN A 48 -3.91 8.62 -6.11
CA GLN A 48 -2.59 9.24 -5.98
C GLN A 48 -1.63 8.28 -5.26
N PRO A 49 -0.37 8.18 -5.71
CA PRO A 49 0.63 7.37 -5.02
C PRO A 49 0.94 7.96 -3.64
N VAL A 50 1.10 7.10 -2.64
CA VAL A 50 1.67 7.53 -1.36
C VAL A 50 3.16 7.84 -1.51
N ALA A 51 3.68 8.66 -0.59
CA ALA A 51 5.09 9.02 -0.60
C ALA A 51 5.99 7.76 -0.64
N GLY A 52 6.99 7.78 -1.53
CA GLY A 52 7.93 6.69 -1.73
C GLY A 52 7.46 5.58 -2.66
N VAL A 53 6.25 5.69 -3.24
CA VAL A 53 5.79 4.79 -4.31
C VAL A 53 6.12 5.40 -5.66
N GLU A 54 6.92 4.67 -6.42
CA GLU A 54 7.39 5.06 -7.76
C GLU A 54 7.08 3.96 -8.78
N PRO A 55 6.98 4.29 -10.08
CA PRO A 55 6.88 3.29 -11.12
C PRO A 55 8.05 2.30 -11.07
N TYR A 56 7.79 1.04 -11.41
CA TYR A 56 8.83 0.03 -11.43
C TYR A 56 9.93 0.37 -12.45
N SER A 57 11.19 0.17 -12.07
CA SER A 57 12.30 0.16 -13.03
C SER A 57 12.10 -0.98 -14.06
N PRO A 58 12.75 -0.92 -15.23
CA PRO A 58 12.63 -1.98 -16.24
C PRO A 58 12.91 -3.38 -15.67
N LEU A 59 13.92 -3.53 -14.83
CA LEU A 59 14.28 -4.82 -14.22
C LEU A 59 13.17 -5.31 -13.25
N ARG A 60 12.66 -4.43 -12.40
CA ARG A 60 11.57 -4.75 -11.45
C ARG A 60 10.28 -5.11 -12.17
N LEU A 61 9.98 -4.41 -13.26
CA LEU A 61 8.81 -4.69 -14.08
C LEU A 61 8.91 -6.11 -14.67
N MET A 62 10.08 -6.50 -15.18
CA MET A 62 10.31 -7.86 -15.65
C MET A 62 10.21 -8.89 -14.52
N GLY A 63 10.71 -8.56 -13.32
CA GLY A 63 10.58 -9.42 -12.14
C GLY A 63 9.13 -9.62 -11.72
N ARG A 64 8.31 -8.57 -11.80
CA ARG A 64 6.86 -8.66 -11.57
C ARG A 64 6.18 -9.59 -12.59
N ASP A 65 6.60 -9.53 -13.84
CA ASP A 65 6.07 -10.43 -14.88
C ASP A 65 6.44 -11.89 -14.62
N VAL A 66 7.68 -12.15 -14.20
CA VAL A 66 8.12 -13.48 -13.75
C VAL A 66 7.28 -13.95 -12.58
N TYR A 67 7.06 -13.10 -11.57
CA TYR A 67 6.24 -13.40 -10.40
C TYR A 67 4.81 -13.84 -10.77
N ILE A 68 4.20 -13.15 -11.74
CA ILE A 68 2.85 -13.48 -12.23
C ILE A 68 2.88 -14.78 -13.05
N ARG A 69 3.83 -14.90 -13.98
CA ARG A 69 3.96 -16.05 -14.87
C ARG A 69 4.21 -17.36 -14.12
N GLU A 70 5.09 -17.34 -13.12
CA GLU A 70 5.39 -18.51 -12.30
C GLU A 70 4.28 -18.83 -11.27
N GLY A 71 3.24 -18.01 -11.21
CA GLY A 71 2.07 -18.27 -10.35
C GLY A 71 2.30 -18.01 -8.86
N CYS A 72 3.33 -17.26 -8.50
CA CYS A 72 3.68 -16.95 -7.10
C CYS A 72 2.51 -16.32 -6.34
N VAL A 73 1.70 -15.49 -7.04
CA VAL A 73 0.50 -14.85 -6.50
C VAL A 73 -0.57 -15.84 -6.02
N GLY A 74 -0.55 -17.07 -6.53
CA GLY A 74 -1.48 -18.13 -6.12
C GLY A 74 -1.23 -18.66 -4.69
N CYS A 75 0.01 -18.52 -4.19
CA CYS A 75 0.42 -18.97 -2.87
C CYS A 75 0.80 -17.82 -1.93
N HIS A 76 1.24 -16.68 -2.48
CA HIS A 76 1.67 -15.49 -1.75
C HIS A 76 0.78 -14.31 -2.07
N SER A 77 0.11 -13.75 -1.07
CA SER A 77 -0.56 -12.46 -1.23
C SER A 77 0.45 -11.30 -1.15
N GLN A 78 0.06 -10.16 -1.72
CA GLN A 78 0.77 -8.88 -1.57
C GLN A 78 -0.17 -7.82 -0.97
N GLN A 79 -0.86 -8.19 0.11
CA GLN A 79 -1.78 -7.32 0.82
C GLN A 79 -1.76 -7.64 2.31
N VAL A 80 -1.20 -6.76 3.11
CA VAL A 80 -1.38 -6.80 4.56
C VAL A 80 -2.78 -6.28 4.89
N ARG A 81 -3.64 -7.12 5.46
CA ARG A 81 -5.02 -6.77 5.80
C ARG A 81 -5.07 -5.88 7.06
N VAL A 82 -6.19 -5.16 7.24
CA VAL A 82 -6.45 -4.28 8.41
C VAL A 82 -6.85 -5.14 9.62
N LEU A 83 -5.99 -6.08 10.01
CA LEU A 83 -6.16 -6.97 11.15
C LEU A 83 -4.96 -6.85 12.08
N ALA A 84 -5.19 -6.71 13.39
CA ALA A 84 -4.13 -6.51 14.37
C ALA A 84 -3.02 -7.56 14.28
N ALA A 85 -3.37 -8.84 14.14
CA ALA A 85 -2.42 -9.95 14.01
C ALA A 85 -1.54 -9.83 12.74
N GLU A 86 -2.10 -9.33 11.63
CA GLU A 86 -1.33 -9.16 10.39
C GLU A 86 -0.42 -7.95 10.45
N VAL A 87 -0.91 -6.84 10.99
CA VAL A 87 -0.11 -5.63 11.17
C VAL A 87 1.07 -5.90 12.12
N GLN A 88 0.87 -6.68 13.18
CA GLN A 88 1.96 -7.09 14.07
C GLN A 88 2.98 -7.99 13.37
N ARG A 89 2.52 -8.89 12.49
CA ARG A 89 3.39 -9.85 11.80
C ARG A 89 4.16 -9.26 10.64
N TYR A 90 3.50 -8.47 9.80
CA TYR A 90 4.02 -8.00 8.52
C TYR A 90 4.38 -6.51 8.50
N GLY A 91 3.77 -5.71 9.35
CA GLY A 91 3.90 -4.25 9.36
C GLY A 91 2.60 -3.56 8.96
N SER A 92 2.67 -2.28 8.57
CA SER A 92 1.48 -1.49 8.22
C SER A 92 0.60 -2.17 7.16
N TYR A 93 -0.73 -2.06 7.32
CA TYR A 93 -1.68 -2.57 6.32
C TYR A 93 -1.51 -1.89 4.96
N SER A 94 -1.85 -2.62 3.90
CA SER A 94 -1.74 -2.14 2.53
C SER A 94 -2.89 -1.20 2.17
N THR A 95 -2.58 -0.13 1.43
CA THR A 95 -3.56 0.82 0.91
C THR A 95 -3.58 0.79 -0.62
N ALA A 96 -4.68 1.18 -1.24
CA ALA A 96 -4.79 1.23 -2.70
C ALA A 96 -3.73 2.15 -3.32
N ALA A 97 -3.40 3.24 -2.64
CA ALA A 97 -2.39 4.21 -3.06
C ALA A 97 -0.96 3.65 -3.15
N GLU A 98 -0.68 2.52 -2.50
CA GLU A 98 0.60 1.82 -2.62
C GLU A 98 0.73 1.05 -3.94
N SER A 99 -0.39 0.71 -4.57
CA SER A 99 -0.46 -0.12 -5.79
C SER A 99 -0.98 0.64 -7.00
N VAL A 100 -0.97 1.97 -6.99
CA VAL A 100 -1.53 2.78 -8.11
C VAL A 100 -0.86 2.51 -9.45
N PHE A 101 0.38 2.02 -9.46
CA PHE A 101 1.12 1.65 -10.66
C PHE A 101 1.03 0.15 -10.99
N ASP A 102 0.31 -0.63 -10.17
CA ASP A 102 0.08 -2.05 -10.38
C ASP A 102 -1.15 -2.29 -11.25
N HIS A 103 -0.93 -2.85 -12.43
CA HIS A 103 -2.00 -3.23 -13.34
C HIS A 103 -1.82 -4.70 -13.77
N PRO A 104 -2.62 -5.62 -13.14
CA PRO A 104 -3.56 -5.48 -12.02
C PRO A 104 -2.88 -5.47 -10.64
N PHE A 105 -3.65 -5.14 -9.60
CA PHE A 105 -3.24 -5.36 -8.21
C PHE A 105 -3.00 -6.86 -7.96
N LEU A 106 -1.90 -7.19 -7.25
CA LEU A 106 -1.59 -8.57 -6.88
C LEU A 106 -2.06 -8.91 -5.46
N TRP A 107 -3.15 -8.29 -5.05
CA TRP A 107 -3.81 -8.56 -3.79
C TRP A 107 -4.50 -9.91 -3.84
N GLY A 108 -4.15 -10.80 -2.93
CA GLY A 108 -4.75 -12.12 -2.83
C GLY A 108 -5.20 -12.40 -1.41
N SER A 109 -6.25 -13.22 -1.28
CA SER A 109 -6.75 -13.67 0.02
C SER A 109 -6.21 -15.03 0.42
N LYS A 110 -5.73 -15.84 -0.53
CA LYS A 110 -5.13 -17.15 -0.25
C LYS A 110 -3.65 -17.00 0.08
N ARG A 111 -3.21 -17.67 1.13
CA ARG A 111 -1.83 -17.67 1.63
C ARG A 111 -1.42 -19.09 2.00
N THR A 112 -0.84 -19.81 1.05
CA THR A 112 -0.09 -21.05 1.35
C THR A 112 1.28 -20.68 1.92
N GLY A 113 1.89 -19.61 1.39
CA GLY A 113 3.06 -18.96 1.95
C GLY A 113 2.73 -17.62 2.64
N PRO A 114 3.73 -16.93 3.23
CA PRO A 114 3.54 -15.63 3.87
C PRO A 114 3.17 -14.53 2.88
N ASP A 115 2.60 -13.43 3.39
CA ASP A 115 2.40 -12.19 2.62
C ASP A 115 3.74 -11.54 2.27
N LEU A 116 3.86 -11.05 1.03
CA LEU A 116 5.10 -10.48 0.51
C LEU A 116 5.06 -8.95 0.36
N ALA A 117 3.94 -8.28 0.69
CA ALA A 117 3.81 -6.82 0.53
C ALA A 117 4.88 -6.01 1.29
N ARG A 118 5.54 -6.60 2.28
CA ARG A 118 6.58 -5.98 3.12
C ARG A 118 7.86 -6.80 3.16
N VAL A 119 8.15 -7.59 2.13
CA VAL A 119 9.31 -8.49 2.13
C VAL A 119 10.62 -7.79 1.78
N GLY A 120 10.57 -6.68 1.06
CA GLY A 120 11.75 -5.95 0.61
C GLY A 120 12.68 -5.56 1.77
N GLU A 121 13.97 -5.78 1.59
CA GLU A 121 15.05 -5.57 2.58
C GLU A 121 14.89 -6.38 3.88
N ARG A 122 14.02 -7.39 3.91
CA ARG A 122 13.84 -8.26 5.07
C ARG A 122 14.86 -9.40 5.08
N TYR A 123 15.23 -9.86 3.89
CA TYR A 123 16.23 -10.89 3.66
C TYR A 123 17.24 -10.38 2.61
N SER A 124 18.44 -10.95 2.63
CA SER A 124 19.47 -10.62 1.62
C SER A 124 19.09 -11.19 0.24
N ASP A 125 19.70 -10.65 -0.80
CA ASP A 125 19.53 -11.16 -2.17
C ASP A 125 19.95 -12.62 -2.27
N ASP A 126 21.04 -13.01 -1.61
CA ASP A 126 21.51 -14.40 -1.60
C ASP A 126 20.51 -15.34 -0.92
N TRP A 127 19.85 -14.89 0.15
CA TRP A 127 18.78 -15.66 0.78
C TRP A 127 17.64 -15.89 -0.21
N HIS A 128 17.20 -14.84 -0.93
CA HIS A 128 16.15 -14.96 -1.94
C HIS A 128 16.56 -15.93 -3.07
N ARG A 129 17.80 -15.83 -3.57
CA ARG A 129 18.34 -16.73 -4.63
C ARG A 129 18.34 -18.19 -4.15
N ILE A 130 18.84 -18.47 -2.96
CA ILE A 130 18.87 -19.82 -2.40
C ILE A 130 17.42 -20.32 -2.20
N HIS A 131 16.54 -19.47 -1.66
CA HIS A 131 15.15 -19.82 -1.42
C HIS A 131 14.38 -20.13 -2.72
N LEU A 132 14.60 -19.38 -3.78
CA LEU A 132 13.98 -19.64 -5.08
C LEU A 132 14.50 -20.92 -5.73
N ARG A 133 15.80 -21.19 -5.64
CA ARG A 133 16.42 -22.37 -6.22
C ARG A 133 16.07 -23.66 -5.50
N ASP A 134 16.04 -23.61 -4.18
CA ASP A 134 15.66 -24.71 -3.29
C ASP A 134 15.19 -24.17 -1.94
N PRO A 135 13.87 -23.98 -1.74
CA PRO A 135 13.33 -23.37 -0.53
C PRO A 135 13.73 -24.10 0.75
N ARG A 136 13.89 -25.43 0.70
CA ARG A 136 14.21 -26.26 1.87
C ARG A 136 15.62 -26.04 2.40
N LYS A 137 16.52 -25.45 1.62
CA LYS A 137 17.87 -25.10 2.09
C LYS A 137 17.86 -24.02 3.17
N VAL A 138 16.88 -23.11 3.14
CA VAL A 138 16.76 -22.01 4.10
C VAL A 138 15.53 -22.17 5.02
N VAL A 139 14.54 -22.95 4.60
CA VAL A 139 13.34 -23.28 5.36
C VAL A 139 13.06 -24.77 5.18
N PRO A 140 13.61 -25.66 6.03
CA PRO A 140 13.55 -27.12 5.82
C PRO A 140 12.13 -27.70 5.65
N GLU A 141 11.14 -27.12 6.31
CA GLU A 141 9.73 -27.54 6.25
C GLU A 141 8.92 -26.86 5.13
N SER A 142 9.58 -26.18 4.19
CA SER A 142 8.89 -25.44 3.15
C SER A 142 8.10 -26.34 2.20
N ASN A 143 6.84 -25.95 1.95
CA ASN A 143 5.99 -26.55 0.91
C ASN A 143 6.16 -25.87 -0.45
N MET A 144 6.93 -24.78 -0.51
CA MET A 144 7.18 -24.05 -1.75
C MET A 144 7.93 -24.93 -2.75
N PRO A 145 7.51 -24.99 -4.02
CA PRO A 145 8.30 -25.64 -5.07
C PRO A 145 9.60 -24.89 -5.34
N ALA A 146 10.56 -25.60 -5.89
CA ALA A 146 11.82 -25.00 -6.34
C ALA A 146 11.68 -24.45 -7.76
N TYR A 147 12.37 -23.33 -8.05
CA TYR A 147 12.40 -22.65 -9.36
C TYR A 147 13.83 -22.51 -9.91
N PRO A 148 14.60 -23.61 -10.06
CA PRO A 148 16.02 -23.55 -10.40
C PRO A 148 16.30 -23.04 -11.83
N TRP A 149 15.29 -23.01 -12.71
CA TRP A 149 15.42 -22.50 -14.09
C TRP A 149 15.59 -20.99 -14.15
N LEU A 150 15.07 -20.23 -13.17
CA LEU A 150 15.10 -18.75 -13.15
C LEU A 150 16.55 -18.21 -13.22
N GLN A 151 17.52 -18.90 -12.61
CA GLN A 151 18.92 -18.50 -12.66
C GLN A 151 19.57 -18.68 -14.05
N LYS A 152 19.00 -19.54 -14.90
CA LYS A 152 19.56 -19.89 -16.23
C LYS A 152 18.87 -19.14 -17.36
N THR A 153 17.64 -18.69 -17.14
CA THR A 153 16.85 -17.99 -18.13
C THR A 153 17.25 -16.53 -18.16
N VAL A 154 17.89 -16.12 -19.25
CA VAL A 154 18.25 -14.72 -19.49
C VAL A 154 17.03 -13.98 -20.00
N ILE A 155 16.80 -12.77 -19.47
CA ILE A 155 15.68 -11.91 -19.89
C ILE A 155 16.00 -11.38 -21.30
N THR A 156 15.07 -11.61 -22.22
CA THR A 156 15.11 -10.99 -23.54
C THR A 156 14.46 -9.63 -23.50
N GLY A 157 15.24 -8.56 -23.75
CA GLY A 157 14.76 -7.17 -23.67
C GLY A 157 13.69 -6.77 -24.68
N GLN A 158 13.26 -7.69 -25.55
CA GLN A 158 12.38 -7.39 -26.69
C GLN A 158 11.03 -6.79 -26.32
N ASN A 159 10.48 -7.11 -25.14
CA ASN A 159 9.13 -6.71 -24.78
C ASN A 159 9.04 -5.65 -23.66
N VAL A 160 10.16 -5.28 -23.01
CA VAL A 160 10.13 -4.36 -21.85
C VAL A 160 9.62 -2.97 -22.24
N SER A 161 10.12 -2.43 -23.36
CA SER A 161 9.66 -1.11 -23.85
C SER A 161 8.18 -1.11 -24.24
N GLU A 162 7.67 -2.20 -24.82
CA GLU A 162 6.25 -2.33 -25.17
C GLU A 162 5.38 -2.40 -23.91
N ARG A 163 5.82 -3.14 -22.88
CA ARG A 163 5.14 -3.20 -21.58
C ARG A 163 5.10 -1.84 -20.89
N MET A 164 6.19 -1.11 -20.88
CA MET A 164 6.24 0.24 -20.33
C MET A 164 5.31 1.21 -21.09
N ARG A 165 5.22 1.10 -22.43
CA ARG A 165 4.26 1.87 -23.23
C ARG A 165 2.81 1.51 -22.90
N ALA A 166 2.51 0.21 -22.75
CA ALA A 166 1.18 -0.23 -22.35
C ALA A 166 0.79 0.31 -20.97
N LEU A 167 1.69 0.25 -19.99
CA LEU A 167 1.47 0.80 -18.65
C LEU A 167 1.33 2.32 -18.69
N ARG A 168 2.08 3.03 -19.53
CA ARG A 168 1.91 4.47 -19.75
C ARG A 168 0.52 4.81 -20.27
N THR A 169 -0.04 3.98 -21.15
CA THR A 169 -1.43 4.15 -21.61
C THR A 169 -2.46 3.99 -20.48
N LEU A 170 -2.11 3.21 -19.46
CA LEU A 170 -2.91 3.03 -18.23
C LEU A 170 -2.64 4.11 -17.16
N GLY A 171 -1.78 5.10 -17.45
CA GLY A 171 -1.52 6.23 -16.56
C GLY A 171 -0.22 6.15 -15.75
N VAL A 172 0.61 5.12 -15.93
CA VAL A 172 1.93 5.06 -15.27
C VAL A 172 2.88 6.08 -15.92
N PRO A 173 3.54 6.98 -15.18
CA PRO A 173 4.27 8.12 -15.72
C PRO A 173 5.68 7.76 -16.23
N TYR A 174 5.78 6.83 -17.18
CA TYR A 174 7.05 6.55 -17.87
C TYR A 174 7.37 7.59 -18.94
N THR A 175 8.62 8.07 -18.98
CA THR A 175 9.10 8.97 -20.02
C THR A 175 9.58 8.20 -21.26
N ASP A 176 9.71 8.91 -22.40
CA ASP A 176 10.21 8.27 -23.64
C ASP A 176 11.68 7.85 -23.49
N GLU A 177 12.47 8.60 -22.74
CA GLU A 177 13.87 8.28 -22.45
C GLU A 177 14.00 6.99 -21.62
N GLN A 178 13.17 6.84 -20.58
CA GLN A 178 13.12 5.62 -19.78
C GLN A 178 12.72 4.41 -20.61
N ILE A 179 11.73 4.53 -21.47
CA ILE A 179 11.27 3.45 -22.35
C ILE A 179 12.36 3.06 -23.37
N ALA A 180 13.09 4.05 -23.90
CA ALA A 180 14.16 3.81 -24.85
C ALA A 180 15.39 3.15 -24.20
N ALA A 181 15.72 3.52 -22.96
CA ALA A 181 16.86 2.98 -22.21
C ALA A 181 16.59 1.57 -21.64
N ALA A 182 15.34 1.20 -21.44
CA ALA A 182 14.92 -0.01 -20.74
C ALA A 182 15.57 -1.32 -21.26
N PRO A 183 15.68 -1.59 -22.58
CA PRO A 183 16.31 -2.83 -23.05
C PRO A 183 17.78 -2.97 -22.65
N LYS A 184 18.51 -1.85 -22.62
CA LYS A 184 19.92 -1.82 -22.24
C LYS A 184 20.10 -2.06 -20.72
N GLU A 185 19.17 -1.58 -19.91
CA GLU A 185 19.21 -1.72 -18.45
C GLU A 185 19.06 -3.17 -18.00
N ILE A 186 18.32 -3.98 -18.75
CA ILE A 186 18.06 -5.39 -18.41
C ILE A 186 18.95 -6.36 -19.19
N GLU A 187 19.86 -5.88 -20.03
CA GLU A 187 20.74 -6.71 -20.85
C GLU A 187 21.61 -7.62 -19.98
N GLY A 188 21.63 -8.91 -20.28
CA GLY A 188 22.43 -9.92 -19.57
C GLY A 188 21.90 -10.29 -18.18
N LYS A 189 20.76 -9.74 -17.74
CA LYS A 189 20.12 -10.12 -16.48
C LYS A 189 19.33 -11.40 -16.61
N THR A 190 19.26 -12.18 -15.52
CA THR A 190 18.45 -13.39 -15.46
C THR A 190 17.06 -13.08 -14.90
N GLU A 191 16.13 -14.01 -15.10
CA GLU A 191 14.80 -13.93 -14.48
C GLU A 191 14.87 -13.96 -12.95
N GLU A 192 15.86 -14.66 -12.39
CA GLU A 192 16.14 -14.64 -10.96
C GLU A 192 16.57 -13.25 -10.49
N ASP A 193 17.47 -12.57 -11.23
CA ASP A 193 17.91 -11.21 -10.90
C ASP A 193 16.73 -10.24 -10.87
N ALA A 194 15.86 -10.33 -11.87
CA ALA A 194 14.67 -9.47 -11.95
C ALA A 194 13.67 -9.77 -10.83
N LEU A 195 13.40 -11.04 -10.55
CA LEU A 195 12.50 -11.44 -9.49
C LEU A 195 13.00 -11.01 -8.12
N VAL A 196 14.31 -11.16 -7.84
CA VAL A 196 14.90 -10.71 -6.58
C VAL A 196 14.81 -9.19 -6.44
N ASP A 197 15.15 -8.40 -7.49
CA ASP A 197 15.02 -6.94 -7.45
C ASP A 197 13.56 -6.50 -7.25
N TYR A 198 12.62 -7.19 -7.87
CA TYR A 198 11.19 -6.95 -7.63
C TYR A 198 10.81 -7.22 -6.17
N LEU A 199 11.15 -8.39 -5.61
CA LEU A 199 10.85 -8.74 -4.22
C LEU A 199 11.49 -7.75 -3.24
N GLN A 200 12.73 -7.33 -3.49
CA GLN A 200 13.45 -6.35 -2.69
C GLN A 200 12.83 -4.95 -2.75
N SER A 201 12.01 -4.64 -3.75
CA SER A 201 11.30 -3.36 -3.84
C SER A 201 10.03 -3.30 -3.01
N LEU A 202 9.43 -4.46 -2.67
CA LEU A 202 8.11 -4.53 -2.07
C LEU A 202 8.05 -3.90 -0.67
N GLY A 203 7.26 -2.84 -0.53
CA GLY A 203 7.02 -2.11 0.71
C GLY A 203 8.16 -1.20 1.18
N VAL A 204 9.29 -1.14 0.46
CA VAL A 204 10.47 -0.37 0.87
C VAL A 204 10.23 1.12 0.78
N GLY A 205 9.68 1.61 -0.33
CA GLY A 205 9.41 3.03 -0.53
C GLY A 205 8.49 3.59 0.55
N VAL A 206 7.39 2.91 0.81
CA VAL A 206 6.41 3.29 1.86
C VAL A 206 7.06 3.29 3.24
N ARG A 207 7.87 2.26 3.56
CA ARG A 207 8.58 2.19 4.85
C ARG A 207 9.57 3.35 5.02
N ARG A 208 10.37 3.64 4.00
CA ARG A 208 11.34 4.75 4.02
C ARG A 208 10.66 6.10 4.15
N ALA A 209 9.58 6.33 3.40
CA ALA A 209 8.80 7.57 3.48
C ALA A 209 8.17 7.76 4.88
N LYS A 210 7.65 6.68 5.46
CA LYS A 210 7.10 6.72 6.82
C LYS A 210 8.18 7.07 7.85
N LEU A 211 9.33 6.41 7.81
CA LEU A 211 10.44 6.71 8.71
C LEU A 211 10.94 8.15 8.56
N ALA A 212 11.01 8.65 7.33
CA ALA A 212 11.40 10.05 7.08
C ALA A 212 10.37 11.05 7.66
N ALA A 213 9.08 10.74 7.53
CA ALA A 213 8.02 11.57 8.12
C ALA A 213 8.06 11.55 9.65
N GLU A 214 8.26 10.39 10.26
CA GLU A 214 8.40 10.26 11.72
C GLU A 214 9.64 11.00 12.24
N ALA A 215 10.77 10.90 11.55
CA ALA A 215 11.99 11.64 11.90
C ALA A 215 11.78 13.16 11.83
N LYS A 216 11.09 13.65 10.79
CA LYS A 216 10.76 15.06 10.64
C LYS A 216 9.84 15.54 11.77
N GLN A 217 8.81 14.79 12.11
CA GLN A 217 7.91 15.11 13.22
C GLN A 217 8.64 15.13 14.57
N ALA A 218 9.56 14.18 14.81
CA ALA A 218 10.37 14.16 16.01
C ALA A 218 11.30 15.38 16.12
N GLU A 219 11.90 15.80 15.00
CA GLU A 219 12.74 17.02 14.96
C GLU A 219 11.91 18.29 15.22
N GLU A 220 10.73 18.40 14.61
CA GLU A 220 9.82 19.53 14.85
C GLU A 220 9.34 19.58 16.31
N ALA A 221 8.98 18.42 16.88
CA ALA A 221 8.60 18.31 18.29
C ALA A 221 9.74 18.72 19.23
N LYS A 222 10.97 18.30 18.94
CA LYS A 222 12.16 18.71 19.71
C LYS A 222 12.40 20.21 19.63
N LYS A 223 12.34 20.80 18.43
CA LYS A 223 12.46 22.26 18.24
C LYS A 223 11.39 23.03 19.01
N ALA A 224 10.15 22.55 19.00
CA ALA A 224 9.05 23.16 19.76
C ALA A 224 9.27 23.07 21.27
N GLU A 225 9.79 21.95 21.78
CA GLU A 225 10.12 21.76 23.18
C GLU A 225 11.28 22.67 23.62
N ASP A 226 12.33 22.73 22.81
CA ASP A 226 13.50 23.63 23.10
C ASP A 226 13.08 25.10 23.08
N ALA A 227 12.22 25.51 22.15
CA ALA A 227 11.66 26.87 22.10
C ALA A 227 10.78 27.16 23.32
N ARG A 228 9.98 26.18 23.78
CA ARG A 228 9.19 26.32 25.01
C ARG A 228 10.07 26.49 26.26
N LYS A 229 11.13 25.67 26.42
CA LYS A 229 12.09 25.77 27.51
C LYS A 229 12.83 27.11 27.49
N ALA A 230 13.22 27.59 26.32
CA ALA A 230 13.84 28.91 26.17
C ALA A 230 12.89 30.06 26.56
N ALA A 231 11.61 29.98 26.16
CA ALA A 231 10.60 30.96 26.56
C ALA A 231 10.31 30.93 28.08
N GLU A 232 10.27 29.76 28.69
CA GLU A 232 10.07 29.58 30.11
C GLU A 232 11.27 30.14 30.94
N SER A 233 12.49 29.95 30.44
CA SER A 233 13.70 30.50 31.07
C SER A 233 13.84 32.01 30.88
N ALA A 234 13.23 32.60 29.87
CA ALA A 234 13.23 34.04 29.60
C ALA A 234 12.08 34.79 30.28
N ALA A 235 11.12 34.09 30.87
CA ALA A 235 10.05 34.70 31.64
C ALA A 235 10.62 35.32 32.93
N PRO A 236 10.47 36.64 33.18
CA PRO A 236 10.98 37.28 34.41
C PRO A 236 10.25 36.70 35.62
N THR A 237 11.00 36.31 36.63
CA THR A 237 10.51 35.87 37.96
C THR A 237 9.73 37.01 38.62
N ALA A 238 8.45 37.15 38.28
CA ALA A 238 7.52 38.03 38.98
C ALA A 238 7.00 37.32 40.24
N GLN A 239 7.93 37.01 41.17
CA GLN A 239 7.60 36.56 42.50
C GLN A 239 8.55 37.23 43.49
N SER A 240 8.30 38.53 43.77
CA SER A 240 8.67 39.12 45.06
C SER A 240 8.08 40.53 45.16
N ALA A 241 6.82 40.64 45.53
CA ALA A 241 6.25 41.82 46.22
C ALA A 241 4.81 41.54 46.68
N VAL A 242 4.64 40.60 47.60
CA VAL A 242 3.47 40.64 48.48
C VAL A 242 4.03 40.76 49.93
N GLN A 243 4.22 42.00 50.39
CA GLN A 243 4.36 42.27 51.80
C GLN A 243 3.02 42.04 52.50
N PRO A 244 2.95 41.29 53.61
CA PRO A 244 1.73 41.20 54.40
C PRO A 244 1.56 42.51 55.19
N ALA A 245 0.49 43.23 54.87
CA ALA A 245 0.03 44.35 55.67
C ALA A 245 -0.32 43.85 57.08
N ALA A 246 0.36 44.43 58.13
CA ALA A 246 0.11 44.16 59.52
C ALA A 246 -1.33 44.53 59.90
N GLN A 247 -2.10 43.57 60.37
CA GLN A 247 -3.39 43.77 61.01
C GLN A 247 -3.22 44.45 62.41
N ALA A 248 -3.66 45.67 62.51
CA ALA A 248 -3.83 46.32 63.78
C ALA A 248 -5.01 45.71 64.55
N VAL A 249 -4.73 45.06 65.67
CA VAL A 249 -5.70 44.52 66.60
C VAL A 249 -6.29 45.72 67.42
N THR A 250 -7.54 46.05 67.19
CA THR A 250 -8.33 46.90 68.15
C THR A 250 -9.14 45.97 69.02
N GLN A 251 -8.81 46.01 70.32
CA GLN A 251 -9.59 45.39 71.38
C GLN A 251 -10.91 46.19 71.61
N PRO A 252 -12.02 45.54 71.90
CA PRO A 252 -13.22 46.21 72.36
C PRO A 252 -13.17 46.32 73.86
N ALA A 253 -13.38 47.55 74.39
CA ALA A 253 -13.56 47.84 75.79
C ALA A 253 -14.85 47.24 76.29
N THR A 254 -14.77 46.59 77.44
CA THR A 254 -15.87 46.18 78.28
C THR A 254 -16.44 47.43 79.05
N GLY A 255 -17.73 47.47 79.17
CA GLY A 255 -18.41 48.41 80.03
C GLY A 255 -19.92 48.29 80.03
N GLY A 256 -20.48 47.82 81.12
CA GLY A 256 -21.87 48.05 81.56
C GLY A 256 -22.77 46.86 81.44
#